data_39c10466f20cf6c4fa129e004a6eb441
#
_entry.id   39c10466f20cf6c4fa129e004a6eb441
#
_cell.length_a   1.000
_cell.length_b   1.000
_cell.length_c   1.000
_cell.angle_alpha   90.00
_cell.angle_beta   90.00
_cell.angle_gamma   90.00
#
_symmetry.space_group_name_H-M   'P 1'
#
loop_
_entity.id
_entity.type
_entity.pdbx_description
1 polymer ?
#
loop_
_entity_poly.entity_id
_entity_poly.type
_entity_poly.pdbx_seq_one_letter_code
_entity_poly.pdbx_strand_id
1 'polypeptide(L)'
;VQQLTVKARPKAPTTVQGVNATEIGGKGKLTGMNGMQYKLKRTDEWSSTQLVDTVEVDAGEYNVRKAATDTDFASEETTITVETFIAEKEMTPEIAIDYTTEELINFVEDGTYTINGLDVTLTDNKLSLANYITNEQITLSIVKKGNNVTTVASEAQTLIVKARPAAPTKSEIIVTQPSVIGGKGTIAGIADTMEYSTNNGINWTTGDGDDIGDIEPGTTYKIRYKAVSADEEAERQFKSAEYSVTIIAYDAMPETQPTISINYVNEKLTGFTEGCDYIIKIDDGVATDKDNVTEDIDIDNTYFGHTLKIVKKGDGIKTSNSEAFELSIPKRSSAPNVAAVEEQTYQGNDGKITGVDTTMEYKSLSEPTFTWTQCAGTEITNLAPGSYVVRVAAVADESFASEVMSVTINAAAKDEPTEPTVNITYDDKNGNVNAIFTNITEEGMVYVAEYNENGTLLSIKSDEISDSVIIPFTCVNKSKVKVFIWKNDMKPLFNKVF
;
A
#
# COMPACT_ATOMS: atom_id res chain seq x y z
N VAL A 1 -74.27 -43.37 106.74
CA VAL A 1 -73.02 -42.75 106.32
C VAL A 1 -72.56 -43.53 105.10
N GLN A 2 -72.51 -42.89 103.98
CA GLN A 2 -71.99 -43.42 102.73
C GLN A 2 -70.47 -43.26 102.83
N GLN A 3 -69.72 -44.36 102.76
CA GLN A 3 -68.24 -44.28 102.78
C GLN A 3 -67.74 -44.18 101.35
N LEU A 4 -67.19 -43.05 101.05
CA LEU A 4 -66.62 -42.82 99.75
C LEU A 4 -65.08 -43.06 99.80
N THR A 5 -64.57 -43.99 99.03
CA THR A 5 -63.14 -44.26 98.91
C THR A 5 -62.60 -43.44 97.72
N VAL A 6 -61.75 -42.49 98.02
CA VAL A 6 -61.06 -41.74 97.03
C VAL A 6 -59.75 -42.46 96.65
N LYS A 7 -59.58 -42.80 95.39
CA LYS A 7 -58.33 -43.44 94.90
C LYS A 7 -57.19 -42.46 95.00
N ALA A 8 -55.99 -42.96 95.25
CA ALA A 8 -54.77 -42.20 95.22
C ALA A 8 -54.46 -41.78 93.73
N ARG A 9 -53.90 -40.61 93.55
CA ARG A 9 -53.41 -40.14 92.21
C ARG A 9 -52.31 -41.11 91.76
N PRO A 10 -52.34 -41.56 90.48
CA PRO A 10 -51.26 -42.34 89.86
C PRO A 10 -49.94 -41.55 89.86
N LYS A 11 -48.81 -42.28 89.98
CA LYS A 11 -47.48 -41.67 89.90
C LYS A 11 -47.22 -41.03 88.53
N ALA A 12 -46.31 -40.08 88.51
CA ALA A 12 -45.90 -39.38 87.28
C ALA A 12 -45.37 -40.40 86.26
N PRO A 13 -45.58 -40.15 84.96
CA PRO A 13 -45.06 -41.01 83.90
C PRO A 13 -43.54 -40.98 83.87
N THR A 14 -42.88 -42.15 83.73
CA THR A 14 -41.43 -42.34 83.69
C THR A 14 -40.93 -42.72 82.30
N THR A 15 -41.86 -42.96 81.37
CA THR A 15 -41.52 -43.42 80.02
C THR A 15 -41.43 -42.23 78.99
N VAL A 16 -41.82 -41.04 79.41
CA VAL A 16 -41.78 -39.88 78.52
C VAL A 16 -40.37 -39.25 78.47
N GLN A 17 -39.87 -38.97 77.29
CA GLN A 17 -38.57 -38.38 77.09
C GLN A 17 -38.66 -37.19 76.15
N GLY A 18 -37.83 -36.18 76.35
CA GLY A 18 -37.60 -35.07 75.43
C GLY A 18 -36.48 -35.39 74.46
N VAL A 19 -36.70 -35.17 73.22
CA VAL A 19 -35.68 -35.20 72.18
C VAL A 19 -35.52 -33.79 71.71
N ASN A 20 -34.34 -33.22 71.75
CA ASN A 20 -34.01 -31.88 71.39
C ASN A 20 -34.15 -31.69 69.86
N ALA A 21 -34.36 -30.45 69.39
CA ALA A 21 -34.32 -30.11 68.00
C ALA A 21 -32.92 -30.43 67.39
N THR A 22 -32.87 -30.84 66.14
CA THR A 22 -31.61 -31.26 65.44
C THR A 22 -31.18 -30.26 64.43
N GLU A 23 -31.98 -29.18 64.29
CA GLU A 23 -31.68 -28.11 63.32
C GLU A 23 -32.13 -26.73 63.85
N ILE A 24 -31.60 -25.67 63.23
CA ILE A 24 -31.91 -24.27 63.59
C ILE A 24 -33.40 -24.01 63.37
N GLY A 25 -34.11 -23.52 64.40
CA GLY A 25 -35.54 -23.25 64.36
C GLY A 25 -36.42 -24.50 64.21
N GLY A 26 -35.78 -25.65 64.26
CA GLY A 26 -36.49 -26.93 64.23
C GLY A 26 -37.27 -27.20 65.51
N LYS A 27 -38.21 -28.18 65.51
CA LYS A 27 -38.96 -28.67 66.65
C LYS A 27 -38.25 -29.88 67.25
N GLY A 28 -38.31 -29.96 68.55
CA GLY A 28 -37.99 -31.16 69.22
C GLY A 28 -39.21 -32.09 69.37
N LYS A 29 -39.09 -33.17 70.14
CA LYS A 29 -40.16 -34.18 70.29
C LYS A 29 -40.31 -34.57 71.71
N LEU A 30 -41.54 -34.83 72.12
CA LEU A 30 -41.85 -35.64 73.33
C LEU A 30 -42.19 -37.06 72.85
N THR A 31 -41.51 -38.02 73.34
CA THR A 31 -41.72 -39.45 73.01
C THR A 31 -42.31 -40.19 74.19
N GLY A 32 -42.96 -41.38 74.01
CA GLY A 32 -43.71 -42.09 75.04
C GLY A 32 -45.05 -41.42 75.37
N MET A 33 -45.66 -40.67 74.43
CA MET A 33 -46.80 -39.83 74.68
C MET A 33 -48.16 -40.55 74.56
N ASN A 34 -48.18 -41.82 74.23
CA ASN A 34 -49.46 -42.56 74.11
C ASN A 34 -50.26 -42.54 75.38
N GLY A 35 -51.47 -42.04 75.40
CA GLY A 35 -52.30 -41.91 76.61
C GLY A 35 -51.93 -40.71 77.50
N MET A 36 -51.00 -39.86 77.11
CA MET A 36 -50.53 -38.69 77.87
C MET A 36 -51.17 -37.40 77.44
N GLN A 37 -51.19 -36.44 78.34
CA GLN A 37 -51.44 -35.05 78.10
C GLN A 37 -50.17 -34.22 78.39
N TYR A 38 -49.95 -33.15 77.70
CA TYR A 38 -48.85 -32.23 77.98
C TYR A 38 -49.31 -30.80 77.94
N LYS A 39 -48.62 -29.93 78.59
CA LYS A 39 -48.69 -28.50 78.48
C LYS A 39 -47.34 -27.89 78.66
N LEU A 40 -47.16 -26.70 78.07
CA LEU A 40 -45.99 -25.90 78.42
C LEU A 40 -46.04 -25.58 79.91
N LYS A 41 -44.93 -25.69 80.60
CA LYS A 41 -44.91 -25.58 82.08
C LYS A 41 -45.54 -24.32 82.66
N ARG A 42 -45.49 -23.27 81.92
CA ARG A 42 -46.02 -21.90 82.25
C ARG A 42 -47.44 -21.63 81.78
N THR A 43 -48.11 -22.59 81.21
CA THR A 43 -49.50 -22.49 80.75
C THR A 43 -50.44 -23.32 81.58
N ASP A 44 -51.72 -22.97 81.61
CA ASP A 44 -52.73 -23.67 82.40
C ASP A 44 -53.48 -24.73 81.55
N GLU A 45 -53.41 -24.60 80.22
CA GLU A 45 -54.17 -25.51 79.35
C GLU A 45 -53.42 -26.76 78.97
N TRP A 46 -54.04 -27.93 79.22
CA TRP A 46 -53.53 -29.22 78.79
C TRP A 46 -53.99 -29.59 77.41
N SER A 47 -53.11 -30.17 76.62
CA SER A 47 -53.45 -30.79 75.35
C SER A 47 -54.55 -31.84 75.47
N SER A 48 -55.17 -32.17 74.37
CA SER A 48 -55.99 -33.33 74.27
C SER A 48 -55.11 -34.62 74.55
N THR A 49 -55.73 -35.74 75.03
CA THR A 49 -54.96 -36.98 75.17
C THR A 49 -54.33 -37.39 73.85
N GLN A 50 -53.04 -37.67 73.89
CA GLN A 50 -52.29 -38.11 72.73
C GLN A 50 -52.61 -39.55 72.39
N LEU A 51 -52.92 -39.85 71.16
CA LEU A 51 -53.12 -41.21 70.65
C LEU A 51 -51.91 -41.72 69.86
N VAL A 52 -50.84 -40.89 69.82
CA VAL A 52 -49.59 -41.13 69.10
C VAL A 52 -48.44 -41.15 70.14
N ASP A 53 -47.41 -41.93 69.86
CA ASP A 53 -46.29 -42.10 70.85
C ASP A 53 -45.32 -40.89 70.80
N THR A 54 -45.32 -40.13 69.72
CA THR A 54 -44.37 -38.99 69.52
C THR A 54 -45.16 -37.75 69.13
N VAL A 55 -44.86 -36.61 69.78
CA VAL A 55 -45.46 -35.26 69.48
C VAL A 55 -44.33 -34.27 69.25
N GLU A 56 -44.38 -33.53 68.13
CA GLU A 56 -43.49 -32.43 67.89
C GLU A 56 -43.85 -31.20 68.71
N VAL A 57 -42.86 -30.61 69.37
CA VAL A 57 -43.05 -29.46 70.26
C VAL A 57 -41.92 -28.44 70.05
N ASP A 58 -42.18 -27.17 70.30
CA ASP A 58 -41.15 -26.18 70.39
C ASP A 58 -40.22 -26.39 71.58
N ALA A 59 -39.03 -25.86 71.60
CA ALA A 59 -38.15 -25.92 72.76
C ALA A 59 -38.80 -25.26 73.97
N GLY A 60 -38.70 -25.96 75.12
CA GLY A 60 -39.34 -25.47 76.33
C GLY A 60 -39.39 -26.60 77.41
N GLU A 61 -39.86 -26.23 78.60
CA GLU A 61 -40.19 -27.12 79.64
C GLU A 61 -41.67 -27.51 79.58
N TYR A 62 -41.94 -28.79 79.49
CA TYR A 62 -43.27 -29.37 79.43
C TYR A 62 -43.64 -30.18 80.64
N ASN A 63 -44.78 -29.87 81.23
CA ASN A 63 -45.38 -30.81 82.22
C ASN A 63 -46.18 -31.83 81.41
N VAL A 64 -45.91 -33.12 81.76
CA VAL A 64 -46.58 -34.25 81.11
C VAL A 64 -47.22 -35.10 82.19
N ARG A 65 -48.44 -35.55 81.98
CA ARG A 65 -49.17 -36.47 82.91
C ARG A 65 -49.95 -37.50 82.09
N LYS A 66 -50.22 -38.63 82.66
CA LYS A 66 -51.23 -39.57 82.17
C LYS A 66 -52.62 -38.90 82.26
N ALA A 67 -53.40 -38.98 81.22
CA ALA A 67 -54.74 -38.44 81.26
C ALA A 67 -55.62 -39.16 82.28
N ALA A 68 -56.62 -38.43 82.86
CA ALA A 68 -57.66 -39.02 83.65
C ALA A 68 -58.50 -39.94 82.77
N THR A 69 -58.97 -41.06 83.41
CA THR A 69 -59.94 -41.98 82.78
C THR A 69 -61.21 -41.97 83.62
N ASP A 70 -62.28 -42.66 83.20
CA ASP A 70 -63.47 -42.82 83.96
C ASP A 70 -63.33 -43.45 85.35
N THR A 71 -62.15 -44.12 85.52
CA THR A 71 -61.87 -44.89 86.78
C THR A 71 -60.70 -44.31 87.53
N ASP A 72 -59.86 -43.44 87.00
CA ASP A 72 -58.61 -43.00 87.68
C ASP A 72 -58.40 -41.46 87.42
N PHE A 73 -57.90 -40.78 88.41
CA PHE A 73 -57.50 -39.41 88.34
C PHE A 73 -56.29 -39.29 87.37
N ALA A 74 -56.11 -38.09 86.78
CA ALA A 74 -54.87 -37.80 86.06
C ALA A 74 -53.64 -38.03 86.99
N SER A 75 -52.54 -38.53 86.46
CA SER A 75 -51.34 -38.81 87.26
C SER A 75 -50.69 -37.56 87.84
N GLU A 76 -49.72 -37.74 88.73
CA GLU A 76 -48.74 -36.65 89.00
C GLU A 76 -48.03 -36.26 87.76
N GLU A 77 -47.51 -35.02 87.74
CA GLU A 77 -46.81 -34.43 86.60
C GLU A 77 -45.32 -34.80 86.63
N THR A 78 -44.74 -35.03 85.48
CA THR A 78 -43.27 -34.98 85.22
C THR A 78 -42.92 -33.82 84.34
N THR A 79 -41.81 -33.18 84.63
CA THR A 79 -41.28 -32.11 83.77
C THR A 79 -40.25 -32.63 82.78
N ILE A 80 -40.46 -32.40 81.54
CA ILE A 80 -39.54 -32.77 80.45
C ILE A 80 -39.05 -31.48 79.78
N THR A 81 -37.74 -31.39 79.65
CA THR A 81 -37.11 -30.26 78.91
C THR A 81 -36.78 -30.70 77.48
N VAL A 82 -37.18 -29.89 76.52
CA VAL A 82 -36.74 -29.98 75.15
C VAL A 82 -35.95 -28.70 74.84
N GLU A 83 -34.68 -28.87 74.55
CA GLU A 83 -33.76 -27.75 74.34
C GLU A 83 -33.76 -27.28 72.89
N THR A 84 -33.47 -26.02 72.70
CA THR A 84 -33.20 -25.47 71.34
C THR A 84 -31.93 -26.03 70.75
N PHE A 85 -31.90 -26.23 69.46
CA PHE A 85 -30.66 -26.61 68.79
C PHE A 85 -29.66 -25.40 68.84
N ILE A 86 -28.48 -25.66 69.31
CA ILE A 86 -27.40 -24.71 69.36
C ILE A 86 -26.59 -24.98 68.12
N ALA A 87 -26.72 -24.03 67.11
CA ALA A 87 -25.95 -24.09 65.87
C ALA A 87 -24.47 -23.91 66.17
N GLU A 88 -23.64 -24.67 65.48
CA GLU A 88 -22.22 -24.41 65.42
C GLU A 88 -21.94 -23.23 64.51
N LYS A 89 -20.93 -22.42 64.87
CA LYS A 89 -20.46 -21.34 64.00
C LYS A 89 -19.42 -21.90 63.04
N GLU A 90 -19.53 -21.57 61.75
CA GLU A 90 -18.48 -21.90 60.79
C GLU A 90 -17.13 -21.29 61.23
N MET A 91 -16.04 -21.94 60.85
CA MET A 91 -14.70 -21.40 61.13
C MET A 91 -14.45 -20.13 60.32
N THR A 92 -13.80 -19.15 60.92
CA THR A 92 -13.34 -17.93 60.22
C THR A 92 -12.48 -18.36 59.04
N PRO A 93 -12.74 -17.89 57.84
CA PRO A 93 -11.96 -18.26 56.66
C PRO A 93 -10.52 -17.77 56.77
N GLU A 94 -9.58 -18.48 56.13
CA GLU A 94 -8.15 -18.12 56.02
C GLU A 94 -7.79 -17.87 54.55
N ILE A 95 -8.53 -16.98 53.91
CA ILE A 95 -8.35 -16.60 52.52
C ILE A 95 -7.07 -15.79 52.37
N ALA A 96 -6.29 -16.08 51.34
CA ALA A 96 -5.06 -15.39 51.00
C ALA A 96 -5.14 -14.76 49.61
N ILE A 97 -4.24 -13.81 49.32
CA ILE A 97 -4.09 -13.19 47.98
C ILE A 97 -2.91 -13.87 47.29
N ASP A 98 -3.17 -14.41 46.09
CA ASP A 98 -2.13 -14.66 45.10
C ASP A 98 -1.91 -13.40 44.28
N TYR A 99 -0.81 -12.70 44.53
CA TYR A 99 -0.45 -11.43 43.85
C TYR A 99 -0.05 -11.66 42.40
N THR A 100 0.37 -12.88 42.04
CA THR A 100 0.82 -13.21 40.67
C THR A 100 -0.37 -13.41 39.73
N THR A 101 -1.36 -14.21 40.20
CA THR A 101 -2.58 -14.50 39.42
C THR A 101 -3.67 -13.46 39.64
N GLU A 102 -3.53 -12.61 40.66
CA GLU A 102 -4.53 -11.61 41.09
C GLU A 102 -5.84 -12.31 41.53
N GLU A 103 -5.72 -13.35 42.35
CA GLU A 103 -6.85 -14.14 42.83
C GLU A 103 -6.85 -14.21 44.34
N LEU A 104 -8.05 -14.32 44.93
CA LEU A 104 -8.22 -14.84 46.29
C LEU A 104 -8.17 -16.37 46.22
N ILE A 105 -7.41 -16.97 47.09
CA ILE A 105 -7.16 -18.43 47.19
C ILE A 105 -7.46 -18.99 48.59
N ASN A 106 -7.40 -20.30 48.78
CA ASN A 106 -7.67 -21.02 50.01
C ASN A 106 -9.15 -21.08 50.40
N PHE A 107 -10.07 -20.90 49.47
CA PHE A 107 -11.47 -21.21 49.74
C PHE A 107 -11.65 -22.71 49.92
N VAL A 108 -12.45 -23.09 50.87
CA VAL A 108 -12.79 -24.52 51.11
C VAL A 108 -13.70 -25.00 50.00
N GLU A 109 -13.47 -26.21 49.51
CA GLU A 109 -14.30 -26.88 48.52
C GLU A 109 -15.77 -26.90 48.97
N ASP A 110 -16.70 -26.66 48.06
CA ASP A 110 -18.14 -26.52 48.28
C ASP A 110 -18.56 -25.48 49.34
N GLY A 111 -17.63 -24.66 49.83
CA GLY A 111 -17.94 -23.53 50.71
C GLY A 111 -18.62 -22.39 50.00
N THR A 112 -19.59 -21.77 50.64
CA THR A 112 -20.24 -20.55 50.13
C THR A 112 -19.81 -19.36 50.98
N TYR A 113 -19.56 -18.22 50.28
CA TYR A 113 -18.97 -17.05 50.93
C TYR A 113 -19.68 -15.75 50.54
N THR A 114 -19.58 -14.76 51.42
CA THR A 114 -19.86 -13.36 51.07
C THR A 114 -18.61 -12.53 51.20
N ILE A 115 -18.49 -11.54 50.32
CA ILE A 115 -17.48 -10.48 50.45
C ILE A 115 -18.21 -9.11 50.55
N ASN A 116 -17.91 -8.39 51.62
CA ASN A 116 -18.58 -7.13 51.93
C ASN A 116 -20.13 -7.29 51.96
N GLY A 117 -20.62 -8.45 52.44
CA GLY A 117 -22.04 -8.77 52.52
C GLY A 117 -22.71 -9.23 51.23
N LEU A 118 -21.97 -9.29 50.12
CA LEU A 118 -22.48 -9.79 48.82
C LEU A 118 -22.02 -11.21 48.56
N ASP A 119 -22.92 -12.04 48.07
CA ASP A 119 -22.61 -13.43 47.68
C ASP A 119 -21.60 -13.44 46.54
N VAL A 120 -20.64 -14.32 46.59
CA VAL A 120 -19.63 -14.51 45.53
C VAL A 120 -19.69 -15.92 44.95
N THR A 121 -19.41 -16.02 43.66
CA THR A 121 -19.28 -17.28 42.94
C THR A 121 -17.82 -17.61 42.77
N LEU A 122 -17.41 -18.76 43.23
CA LEU A 122 -16.03 -19.27 43.10
C LEU A 122 -15.90 -20.05 41.80
N THR A 123 -14.72 -19.96 41.19
CA THR A 123 -14.28 -20.83 40.09
C THR A 123 -13.03 -21.58 40.54
N ASP A 124 -13.07 -22.89 40.54
CA ASP A 124 -11.96 -23.75 41.01
C ASP A 124 -11.47 -23.35 42.42
N ASN A 125 -12.41 -23.04 43.34
CA ASN A 125 -12.14 -22.59 44.71
C ASN A 125 -11.27 -21.30 44.78
N LYS A 126 -11.40 -20.43 43.79
CA LYS A 126 -10.71 -19.13 43.70
C LYS A 126 -11.69 -18.03 43.29
N LEU A 127 -11.31 -16.78 43.53
CA LEU A 127 -12.04 -15.61 43.11
C LEU A 127 -11.10 -14.58 42.51
N SER A 128 -11.37 -14.15 41.28
CA SER A 128 -10.61 -13.07 40.65
C SER A 128 -10.73 -11.75 41.41
N LEU A 129 -9.60 -11.09 41.62
CA LEU A 129 -9.50 -9.76 42.23
C LEU A 129 -9.71 -8.59 41.22
N ALA A 130 -9.99 -8.88 39.96
CA ALA A 130 -10.07 -7.85 38.91
C ALA A 130 -11.01 -6.69 39.29
N ASN A 131 -12.09 -6.94 40.01
CA ASN A 131 -13.06 -5.94 40.46
C ASN A 131 -12.68 -5.27 41.79
N TYR A 132 -11.64 -5.72 42.46
CA TYR A 132 -11.24 -5.27 43.79
C TYR A 132 -9.88 -4.54 43.77
N ILE A 133 -9.02 -4.79 42.79
CA ILE A 133 -7.73 -4.10 42.66
C ILE A 133 -7.96 -2.77 42.01
N THR A 134 -7.79 -1.69 42.76
CA THR A 134 -7.96 -0.30 42.34
C THR A 134 -6.66 0.50 42.54
N ASN A 135 -6.70 1.79 42.25
CA ASN A 135 -5.58 2.69 42.54
C ASN A 135 -5.46 3.03 44.04
N GLU A 136 -6.39 2.54 44.86
CA GLU A 136 -6.41 2.73 46.32
C GLU A 136 -6.46 1.38 47.00
N GLN A 137 -5.88 1.29 48.19
CA GLN A 137 -5.98 0.13 49.07
C GLN A 137 -7.41 -0.01 49.55
N ILE A 138 -7.97 -1.22 49.51
CA ILE A 138 -9.28 -1.54 50.08
C ILE A 138 -9.22 -2.66 51.09
N THR A 139 -10.25 -2.75 51.91
CA THR A 139 -10.42 -3.83 52.87
C THR A 139 -11.62 -4.67 52.48
N LEU A 140 -11.44 -5.98 52.46
CA LEU A 140 -12.48 -6.94 52.22
C LEU A 140 -12.89 -7.58 53.52
N SER A 141 -14.19 -7.71 53.77
CA SER A 141 -14.79 -8.49 54.86
C SER A 141 -15.32 -9.79 54.27
N ILE A 142 -14.68 -10.92 54.60
CA ILE A 142 -14.98 -12.22 54.02
C ILE A 142 -15.62 -13.09 55.06
N VAL A 143 -16.79 -13.65 54.81
CA VAL A 143 -17.54 -14.49 55.72
C VAL A 143 -17.89 -15.80 55.01
N LYS A 144 -17.60 -16.93 55.65
CA LYS A 144 -18.10 -18.24 55.23
C LYS A 144 -19.53 -18.41 55.72
N LYS A 145 -20.43 -18.71 54.82
CA LYS A 145 -21.87 -18.92 55.15
C LYS A 145 -22.05 -20.26 55.81
N GLY A 146 -22.92 -20.29 56.84
CA GLY A 146 -23.43 -21.55 57.34
C GLY A 146 -24.49 -22.15 56.43
N ASN A 147 -24.85 -23.40 56.66
CA ASN A 147 -25.92 -24.09 55.94
C ASN A 147 -27.32 -23.68 56.41
N ASN A 148 -27.44 -22.85 57.45
CA ASN A 148 -28.67 -22.43 58.11
C ASN A 148 -29.56 -23.60 58.61
N VAL A 149 -28.99 -24.77 58.69
CA VAL A 149 -29.64 -25.96 59.22
C VAL A 149 -28.95 -26.39 60.51
N THR A 150 -27.67 -26.63 60.46
CA THR A 150 -26.83 -27.05 61.62
C THR A 150 -25.73 -26.06 61.97
N THR A 151 -25.36 -25.18 60.97
CA THR A 151 -24.31 -24.21 61.18
C THR A 151 -24.78 -22.79 60.83
N VAL A 152 -24.26 -21.82 61.54
CA VAL A 152 -24.41 -20.37 61.26
C VAL A 152 -23.11 -19.82 60.64
N ALA A 153 -23.19 -18.64 60.04
CA ALA A 153 -22.04 -18.00 59.39
C ALA A 153 -20.86 -17.78 60.35
N SER A 154 -19.67 -17.80 59.80
CA SER A 154 -18.42 -17.53 60.51
C SER A 154 -18.30 -16.09 61.01
N GLU A 155 -17.31 -15.80 61.82
CA GLU A 155 -16.78 -14.47 61.97
C GLU A 155 -16.15 -13.99 60.64
N ALA A 156 -16.12 -12.69 60.45
CA ALA A 156 -15.51 -12.11 59.25
C ALA A 156 -13.98 -12.15 59.33
N GLN A 157 -13.35 -12.65 58.27
CA GLN A 157 -11.94 -12.37 58.01
C GLN A 157 -11.81 -10.99 57.39
N THR A 158 -10.92 -10.17 57.92
CA THR A 158 -10.52 -8.88 57.31
C THR A 158 -9.27 -9.08 56.46
N LEU A 159 -9.34 -8.77 55.16
CA LEU A 159 -8.24 -8.93 54.23
C LEU A 159 -7.98 -7.58 53.52
N ILE A 160 -6.71 -7.15 53.49
CA ILE A 160 -6.29 -5.91 52.82
C ILE A 160 -5.86 -6.24 51.41
N VAL A 161 -6.52 -5.63 50.43
CA VAL A 161 -6.12 -5.63 49.01
C VAL A 161 -5.36 -4.38 48.75
N LYS A 162 -4.06 -4.47 48.44
CA LYS A 162 -3.21 -3.33 48.12
C LYS A 162 -3.64 -2.66 46.86
N ALA A 163 -3.33 -1.37 46.74
CA ALA A 163 -3.50 -0.62 45.51
C ALA A 163 -2.63 -1.21 44.39
N ARG A 164 -3.10 -1.10 43.14
CA ARG A 164 -2.27 -1.41 41.97
C ARG A 164 -1.14 -0.38 41.89
N PRO A 165 0.13 -0.79 41.77
CA PRO A 165 1.23 0.13 41.58
C PRO A 165 1.06 0.94 40.30
N ALA A 166 1.56 2.18 40.30
CA ALA A 166 1.58 3.03 39.12
C ALA A 166 2.43 2.40 38.00
N ALA A 167 2.10 2.70 36.75
CA ALA A 167 2.89 2.30 35.60
C ALA A 167 4.32 2.89 35.67
N PRO A 168 5.29 2.22 35.01
CA PRO A 168 6.59 2.84 34.76
C PRO A 168 6.43 4.21 34.06
N THR A 169 7.35 5.12 34.35
CA THR A 169 7.31 6.49 33.86
C THR A 169 8.17 6.68 32.60
N LYS A 170 7.92 7.77 31.87
CA LYS A 170 8.75 8.15 30.73
C LYS A 170 10.23 8.40 31.11
N SER A 171 10.51 8.73 32.37
CA SER A 171 11.90 8.94 32.84
C SER A 171 12.63 7.62 33.10
N GLU A 172 11.89 6.54 33.33
CA GLU A 172 12.45 5.20 33.53
C GLU A 172 12.59 4.46 32.20
N ILE A 173 11.62 4.63 31.30
CA ILE A 173 11.62 3.99 29.98
C ILE A 173 12.03 5.02 28.94
N ILE A 174 13.24 4.90 28.44
CA ILE A 174 13.80 5.80 27.43
C ILE A 174 13.50 5.23 26.04
N VAL A 175 12.80 6.01 25.25
CA VAL A 175 12.42 5.63 23.88
C VAL A 175 13.16 6.51 22.89
N THR A 176 13.95 5.89 22.02
CA THR A 176 14.59 6.57 20.89
C THR A 176 13.82 6.24 19.62
N GLN A 177 13.24 7.27 19.02
CA GLN A 177 12.53 7.15 17.75
C GLN A 177 13.50 7.09 16.57
N PRO A 178 13.14 6.49 15.43
CA PRO A 178 13.92 6.55 14.21
C PRO A 178 14.26 8.00 13.82
N SER A 179 15.48 8.24 13.38
CA SER A 179 15.97 9.57 12.96
C SER A 179 16.13 9.69 11.44
N VAL A 180 15.77 8.64 10.70
CA VAL A 180 15.87 8.56 9.25
C VAL A 180 14.72 7.73 8.68
N ILE A 181 14.44 7.89 7.39
CA ILE A 181 13.47 7.07 6.64
C ILE A 181 13.86 5.59 6.71
N GLY A 182 12.90 4.72 7.06
CA GLY A 182 13.14 3.29 7.22
C GLY A 182 14.05 2.93 8.41
N GLY A 183 14.41 3.91 9.24
CA GLY A 183 15.15 3.67 10.48
C GLY A 183 14.30 2.93 11.52
N LYS A 184 14.99 2.38 12.51
CA LYS A 184 14.41 1.63 13.62
C LYS A 184 14.56 2.39 14.92
N GLY A 185 13.67 2.10 15.87
CA GLY A 185 13.72 2.67 17.21
C GLY A 185 14.39 1.76 18.22
N THR A 186 14.58 2.27 19.43
CA THR A 186 15.07 1.51 20.58
C THR A 186 14.28 1.86 21.83
N ILE A 187 14.21 0.91 22.78
CA ILE A 187 13.65 1.12 24.11
C ILE A 187 14.69 0.66 25.12
N ALA A 188 15.03 1.55 26.05
CA ALA A 188 15.96 1.29 27.14
C ALA A 188 15.26 1.42 28.50
N GLY A 189 15.88 0.86 29.56
CA GLY A 189 15.43 0.98 30.94
C GLY A 189 14.43 -0.09 31.40
N ILE A 190 14.20 -1.17 30.64
CA ILE A 190 13.33 -2.26 31.06
C ILE A 190 14.13 -3.23 31.96
N ALA A 191 14.17 -2.90 33.25
CA ALA A 191 14.90 -3.66 34.28
C ALA A 191 14.29 -5.07 34.50
N ASP A 192 15.02 -5.93 35.21
CA ASP A 192 14.60 -7.28 35.60
C ASP A 192 13.37 -7.30 36.54
N THR A 193 13.05 -6.17 37.16
CA THR A 193 11.82 -5.98 37.96
C THR A 193 10.60 -5.67 37.11
N MET A 194 10.79 -5.47 35.79
CA MET A 194 9.75 -5.18 34.81
C MET A 194 9.55 -6.31 33.83
N GLU A 195 8.45 -6.26 33.13
CA GLU A 195 8.15 -7.14 32.02
C GLU A 195 7.50 -6.32 30.88
N TYR A 196 7.66 -6.78 29.65
CA TYR A 196 7.10 -6.14 28.48
C TYR A 196 6.35 -7.13 27.57
N SER A 197 5.44 -6.60 26.79
CA SER A 197 4.64 -7.34 25.81
C SER A 197 4.61 -6.60 24.49
N THR A 198 4.76 -7.35 23.38
CA THR A 198 4.62 -6.86 22.00
C THR A 198 3.32 -7.29 21.34
N ASN A 199 2.49 -8.08 22.04
CA ASN A 199 1.24 -8.63 21.54
C ASN A 199 0.02 -8.20 22.38
N ASN A 200 0.01 -6.94 22.77
CA ASN A 200 -1.06 -6.30 23.52
C ASN A 200 -1.36 -6.92 24.91
N GLY A 201 -0.32 -7.46 25.57
CA GLY A 201 -0.45 -8.00 26.93
C GLY A 201 -0.86 -9.48 26.99
N ILE A 202 -0.87 -10.20 25.86
CA ILE A 202 -1.16 -11.65 25.85
C ILE A 202 0.01 -12.43 26.44
N ASN A 203 1.22 -12.13 26.02
CA ASN A 203 2.45 -12.73 26.53
C ASN A 203 3.37 -11.64 27.06
N TRP A 204 4.08 -11.95 28.14
CA TRP A 204 4.99 -11.03 28.80
C TRP A 204 6.39 -11.62 28.89
N THR A 205 7.39 -10.83 28.61
CA THR A 205 8.81 -11.16 28.69
C THR A 205 9.43 -10.33 29.82
N THR A 206 10.19 -10.95 30.69
CA THR A 206 10.93 -10.25 31.73
C THR A 206 12.04 -9.39 31.11
N GLY A 207 12.17 -8.14 31.54
CA GLY A 207 13.32 -7.31 31.23
C GLY A 207 14.61 -7.89 31.80
N ASP A 208 15.73 -7.58 31.19
CA ASP A 208 17.07 -7.99 31.60
C ASP A 208 18.00 -6.79 31.87
N GLY A 209 17.47 -5.58 31.67
CA GLY A 209 18.21 -4.32 31.76
C GLY A 209 18.92 -3.91 30.49
N ASP A 210 18.96 -4.77 29.49
CA ASP A 210 19.53 -4.46 28.19
C ASP A 210 18.56 -3.64 27.31
N ASP A 211 19.11 -2.87 26.38
CA ASP A 211 18.33 -2.10 25.42
C ASP A 211 17.71 -3.00 24.36
N ILE A 212 16.43 -2.84 24.12
CA ILE A 212 15.74 -3.46 22.98
C ILE A 212 15.99 -2.58 21.76
N GLY A 213 16.84 -3.06 20.85
CA GLY A 213 17.18 -2.38 19.58
C GLY A 213 16.36 -2.88 18.40
N ASP A 214 16.59 -2.26 17.24
CA ASP A 214 16.06 -2.68 15.95
C ASP A 214 14.53 -2.82 15.87
N ILE A 215 13.81 -1.97 16.60
CA ILE A 215 12.36 -2.03 16.66
C ILE A 215 11.76 -1.32 15.44
N GLU A 216 10.95 -2.07 14.68
CA GLU A 216 10.24 -1.53 13.51
C GLU A 216 9.19 -0.48 13.92
N PRO A 217 9.05 0.61 13.14
CA PRO A 217 7.96 1.57 13.32
C PRO A 217 6.58 0.90 13.28
N GLY A 218 5.66 1.39 14.10
CA GLY A 218 4.33 0.83 14.28
C GLY A 218 4.24 -0.23 15.39
N THR A 219 5.39 -0.70 15.90
CA THR A 219 5.42 -1.66 17.01
C THR A 219 5.11 -0.95 18.32
N THR A 220 4.15 -1.50 19.06
CA THR A 220 3.76 -1.01 20.38
C THR A 220 4.22 -1.98 21.46
N TYR A 221 4.88 -1.46 22.46
CA TYR A 221 5.25 -2.19 23.68
C TYR A 221 4.35 -1.75 24.81
N LYS A 222 3.86 -2.73 25.58
CA LYS A 222 3.29 -2.52 26.91
C LYS A 222 4.32 -2.94 27.95
N ILE A 223 4.60 -2.10 28.90
CA ILE A 223 5.64 -2.30 29.92
C ILE A 223 4.99 -2.11 31.29
N ARG A 224 5.31 -2.96 32.25
CA ARG A 224 4.84 -2.86 33.62
C ARG A 224 5.85 -3.46 34.58
N TYR A 225 5.77 -3.09 35.84
CA TYR A 225 6.44 -3.81 36.92
C TYR A 225 5.78 -5.17 37.13
N LYS A 226 6.58 -6.19 37.38
CA LYS A 226 6.11 -7.55 37.72
C LYS A 226 5.39 -7.58 39.04
N ALA A 227 4.50 -8.54 39.23
CA ALA A 227 4.01 -8.89 40.52
C ALA A 227 5.16 -9.43 41.41
N VAL A 228 5.13 -9.08 42.69
CA VAL A 228 6.08 -9.59 43.69
C VAL A 228 5.35 -10.45 44.66
N SER A 229 5.79 -11.70 44.78
CA SER A 229 5.28 -12.71 45.74
C SER A 229 6.38 -13.03 46.77
N ALA A 230 6.77 -12.04 47.54
CA ALA A 230 7.77 -12.18 48.58
C ALA A 230 7.21 -12.86 49.81
N ASP A 231 8.09 -13.41 50.68
CA ASP A 231 7.66 -14.01 51.96
C ASP A 231 7.07 -12.97 52.93
N GLU A 232 7.70 -11.79 52.97
CA GLU A 232 7.21 -10.66 53.76
C GLU A 232 6.02 -9.98 53.08
N GLU A 233 4.89 -9.92 53.79
CA GLU A 233 3.65 -9.34 53.28
C GLU A 233 3.83 -7.89 52.81
N ALA A 234 4.68 -7.11 53.47
CA ALA A 234 4.96 -5.74 53.14
C ALA A 234 5.56 -5.55 51.73
N GLU A 235 6.33 -6.54 51.26
CA GLU A 235 7.02 -6.55 49.98
C GLU A 235 6.15 -7.07 48.84
N ARG A 236 5.07 -7.77 49.13
CA ARG A 236 4.14 -8.29 48.10
C ARG A 236 3.44 -7.17 47.38
N GLN A 237 3.36 -7.25 46.06
CA GLN A 237 2.63 -6.32 45.26
C GLN A 237 2.05 -6.95 44.00
N PHE A 238 0.94 -6.38 43.53
CA PHE A 238 0.41 -6.70 42.22
C PHE A 238 1.33 -6.18 41.10
N LYS A 239 1.19 -6.77 39.90
CA LYS A 239 1.73 -6.12 38.69
C LYS A 239 1.20 -4.70 38.60
N SER A 240 2.01 -3.79 38.10
CA SER A 240 1.62 -2.38 37.96
C SER A 240 0.57 -2.16 36.86
N ALA A 241 0.05 -0.94 36.77
CA ALA A 241 -0.56 -0.46 35.56
C ALA A 241 0.45 -0.51 34.39
N GLU A 242 -0.06 -0.50 33.17
CA GLU A 242 0.75 -0.60 31.95
C GLU A 242 1.17 0.78 31.43
N TYR A 243 2.44 0.89 31.04
CA TYR A 243 2.96 1.98 30.23
C TYR A 243 3.03 1.53 28.79
N SER A 244 2.35 2.22 27.89
CA SER A 244 2.35 1.89 26.46
C SER A 244 3.21 2.87 25.68
N VAL A 245 4.08 2.32 24.83
CA VAL A 245 4.93 3.10 23.94
C VAL A 245 4.92 2.52 22.55
N THR A 246 4.85 3.39 21.54
CA THR A 246 4.89 3.01 20.13
C THR A 246 6.10 3.64 19.47
N ILE A 247 6.85 2.85 18.70
CA ILE A 247 7.87 3.38 17.81
C ILE A 247 7.15 3.97 16.59
N ILE A 248 7.36 5.25 16.35
CA ILE A 248 6.73 6.02 15.29
C ILE A 248 7.72 6.12 14.13
N ALA A 249 7.26 5.94 12.88
CA ALA A 249 8.11 6.14 11.72
C ALA A 249 8.67 7.56 11.68
N TYR A 250 9.88 7.70 11.17
CA TYR A 250 10.45 9.01 10.92
C TYR A 250 9.57 9.77 9.93
N ASP A 251 9.10 10.93 10.32
CA ASP A 251 8.29 11.82 9.48
C ASP A 251 9.23 12.69 8.65
N ALA A 252 9.55 12.20 7.44
CA ALA A 252 10.44 12.86 6.52
C ALA A 252 9.78 14.09 5.92
N MET A 253 10.46 15.23 5.95
CA MET A 253 9.99 16.40 5.22
C MET A 253 10.06 16.14 3.71
N PRO A 254 8.97 16.36 2.96
CA PRO A 254 9.04 16.27 1.52
C PRO A 254 9.89 17.40 0.94
N GLU A 255 10.61 17.12 -0.15
CA GLU A 255 11.26 18.15 -0.94
C GLU A 255 10.22 19.15 -1.47
N THR A 256 10.67 20.37 -1.73
CA THR A 256 9.80 21.37 -2.35
C THR A 256 9.45 20.95 -3.77
N GLN A 257 8.15 21.03 -4.12
CA GLN A 257 7.68 20.76 -5.47
C GLN A 257 8.46 21.62 -6.47
N PRO A 258 9.04 21.05 -7.55
CA PRO A 258 9.75 21.80 -8.56
C PRO A 258 8.79 22.70 -9.35
N THR A 259 9.33 23.79 -9.90
CA THR A 259 8.61 24.66 -10.84
C THR A 259 9.33 24.62 -12.16
N ILE A 260 8.83 23.83 -13.11
CA ILE A 260 9.46 23.59 -14.41
C ILE A 260 8.72 24.35 -15.49
N SER A 261 9.47 24.92 -16.41
CA SER A 261 8.96 25.68 -17.57
C SER A 261 9.47 25.07 -18.87
N ILE A 262 8.81 25.41 -19.96
CA ILE A 262 9.20 25.00 -21.32
C ILE A 262 9.97 26.15 -21.98
N ASN A 263 11.18 25.87 -22.42
CA ASN A 263 11.85 26.72 -23.42
C ASN A 263 11.50 26.18 -24.82
N TYR A 264 10.52 26.81 -25.47
CA TYR A 264 9.98 26.36 -26.74
C TYR A 264 10.99 26.46 -27.88
N VAL A 265 11.87 27.49 -27.83
CA VAL A 265 12.85 27.75 -28.90
C VAL A 265 13.98 26.71 -28.90
N ASN A 266 14.47 26.39 -27.73
CA ASN A 266 15.58 25.41 -27.54
C ASN A 266 15.09 23.99 -27.27
N GLU A 267 13.77 23.82 -27.16
CA GLU A 267 13.13 22.52 -26.84
C GLU A 267 13.68 21.89 -25.58
N LYS A 268 13.71 22.68 -24.50
CA LYS A 268 14.22 22.25 -23.20
C LYS A 268 13.21 22.47 -22.09
N LEU A 269 13.27 21.61 -21.09
CA LEU A 269 12.66 21.82 -19.78
C LEU A 269 13.65 22.60 -18.93
N THR A 270 13.20 23.69 -18.31
CA THR A 270 14.01 24.61 -17.51
C THR A 270 13.47 24.75 -16.09
N GLY A 271 14.28 25.23 -15.15
CA GLY A 271 13.87 25.46 -13.77
C GLY A 271 14.25 24.33 -12.81
N PHE A 272 15.07 23.41 -13.22
CA PHE A 272 15.65 22.39 -12.34
C PHE A 272 16.65 23.02 -11.35
N THR A 273 16.69 22.49 -10.14
CA THR A 273 17.72 22.86 -9.17
C THR A 273 19.00 22.08 -9.47
N GLU A 274 20.10 22.80 -9.66
CA GLU A 274 21.41 22.21 -9.96
C GLU A 274 21.84 21.19 -8.90
N GLY A 275 22.34 20.04 -9.36
CA GLY A 275 22.85 18.97 -8.51
C GLY A 275 21.77 18.11 -7.82
N CYS A 276 20.51 18.34 -8.13
CA CYS A 276 19.41 17.54 -7.58
C CYS A 276 18.98 16.43 -8.55
N ASP A 277 18.42 15.38 -7.95
CA ASP A 277 17.86 14.25 -8.67
C ASP A 277 16.35 14.44 -8.92
N TYR A 278 15.87 13.96 -10.07
CA TYR A 278 14.47 14.04 -10.45
C TYR A 278 13.94 12.73 -11.00
N ILE A 279 12.65 12.55 -10.91
CA ILE A 279 11.89 11.49 -11.57
C ILE A 279 10.96 12.16 -12.57
N ILE A 280 11.04 11.76 -13.85
CA ILE A 280 10.13 12.22 -14.89
C ILE A 280 9.28 11.05 -15.36
N LYS A 281 7.98 11.25 -15.40
CA LYS A 281 7.00 10.25 -15.80
C LYS A 281 6.10 10.83 -16.87
N ILE A 282 5.92 10.11 -17.97
CA ILE A 282 5.02 10.50 -19.06
C ILE A 282 3.64 9.92 -18.72
N ASP A 283 2.63 10.77 -18.55
CA ASP A 283 1.30 10.38 -18.10
C ASP A 283 1.38 9.44 -16.87
N ASP A 284 0.78 8.27 -16.96
CA ASP A 284 0.87 7.23 -15.93
C ASP A 284 1.84 6.08 -16.30
N GLY A 285 2.73 6.33 -17.25
CA GLY A 285 3.72 5.36 -17.72
C GLY A 285 4.85 5.07 -16.74
N VAL A 286 5.95 4.52 -17.25
CA VAL A 286 7.15 4.18 -16.47
C VAL A 286 7.90 5.45 -16.09
N ALA A 287 8.38 5.50 -14.85
CA ALA A 287 9.23 6.58 -14.37
C ALA A 287 10.65 6.47 -14.93
N THR A 288 11.26 7.60 -15.25
CA THR A 288 12.65 7.72 -15.66
C THR A 288 13.40 8.62 -14.68
N ASP A 289 14.49 8.11 -14.13
CA ASP A 289 15.36 8.87 -13.25
C ASP A 289 16.27 9.81 -14.03
N LYS A 290 16.46 11.00 -13.49
CA LYS A 290 17.40 12.03 -13.94
C LYS A 290 18.27 12.41 -12.74
N ASP A 291 19.42 11.80 -12.65
CA ASP A 291 20.31 11.99 -11.50
C ASP A 291 21.27 13.16 -11.75
N ASN A 292 21.57 13.91 -10.69
CA ASN A 292 22.51 15.03 -10.69
C ASN A 292 22.28 16.02 -11.85
N VAL A 293 21.05 16.54 -11.97
CA VAL A 293 20.71 17.47 -13.06
C VAL A 293 21.46 18.79 -12.87
N THR A 294 22.37 19.10 -13.82
CA THR A 294 23.20 20.31 -13.80
C THR A 294 22.84 21.29 -14.92
N GLU A 295 22.01 20.89 -15.85
CA GLU A 295 21.60 21.70 -17.02
C GLU A 295 20.12 21.44 -17.35
N ASP A 296 19.58 22.30 -18.22
CA ASP A 296 18.24 22.14 -18.75
C ASP A 296 18.10 20.82 -19.54
N ILE A 297 17.00 20.10 -19.33
CA ILE A 297 16.75 18.79 -19.92
C ILE A 297 16.12 18.95 -21.31
N ASP A 298 16.67 18.29 -22.33
CA ASP A 298 16.09 18.25 -23.67
C ASP A 298 14.70 17.59 -23.64
N ILE A 299 13.77 18.17 -24.39
CA ILE A 299 12.44 17.60 -24.58
C ILE A 299 12.54 16.44 -25.58
N ASP A 300 12.41 15.21 -25.06
CA ASP A 300 12.38 14.01 -25.88
C ASP A 300 11.15 14.02 -26.81
N ASN A 301 11.30 13.42 -28.01
CA ASN A 301 10.20 13.32 -28.97
C ASN A 301 8.96 12.59 -28.42
N THR A 302 9.14 11.72 -27.43
CA THR A 302 8.05 11.01 -26.75
C THR A 302 7.24 11.88 -25.80
N TYR A 303 7.71 13.10 -25.48
CA TYR A 303 7.03 14.01 -24.56
C TYR A 303 5.92 14.83 -25.24
N PHE A 304 6.03 15.07 -26.57
CA PHE A 304 5.08 15.92 -27.28
C PHE A 304 3.65 15.39 -27.24
N GLY A 305 2.75 16.20 -26.73
CA GLY A 305 1.34 15.89 -26.60
C GLY A 305 0.97 15.10 -25.37
N HIS A 306 1.90 14.95 -24.42
CA HIS A 306 1.72 14.25 -23.14
C HIS A 306 1.90 15.19 -21.96
N THR A 307 1.47 14.76 -20.80
CA THR A 307 1.70 15.44 -19.52
C THR A 307 2.86 14.77 -18.79
N LEU A 308 3.84 15.56 -18.42
CA LEU A 308 4.96 15.09 -17.60
C LEU A 308 4.63 15.31 -16.13
N LYS A 309 4.81 14.27 -15.32
CA LYS A 309 4.81 14.34 -13.86
C LYS A 309 6.26 14.34 -13.39
N ILE A 310 6.69 15.47 -12.84
CA ILE A 310 8.08 15.72 -12.46
C ILE A 310 8.17 15.83 -10.95
N VAL A 311 8.97 14.97 -10.33
CA VAL A 311 9.17 14.87 -8.88
C VAL A 311 10.64 15.16 -8.59
N LYS A 312 10.91 16.06 -7.66
CA LYS A 312 12.25 16.23 -7.09
C LYS A 312 12.49 15.13 -6.07
N LYS A 313 13.57 14.37 -6.21
CA LYS A 313 13.90 13.28 -5.28
C LYS A 313 14.44 13.84 -3.98
N GLY A 314 13.95 13.29 -2.86
CA GLY A 314 14.57 13.46 -1.56
C GLY A 314 15.84 12.62 -1.45
N ASP A 315 16.59 12.83 -0.37
CA ASP A 315 17.80 12.06 -0.09
C ASP A 315 17.51 10.59 0.31
N GLY A 316 16.23 10.24 0.54
CA GLY A 316 15.81 8.91 0.98
C GLY A 316 16.26 8.57 2.40
N ILE A 317 16.85 9.53 3.10
CA ILE A 317 17.36 9.40 4.46
C ILE A 317 16.57 10.30 5.41
N LYS A 318 16.53 11.60 5.14
CA LYS A 318 15.84 12.61 5.95
C LYS A 318 14.74 13.34 5.20
N THR A 319 14.83 13.39 3.88
CA THR A 319 13.84 14.01 3.02
C THR A 319 13.17 12.96 2.12
N SER A 320 11.87 13.09 1.97
CA SER A 320 11.09 12.32 1.01
C SER A 320 10.96 13.07 -0.31
N ASN A 321 10.55 12.40 -1.36
CA ASN A 321 10.28 13.02 -2.65
C ASN A 321 9.25 14.14 -2.52
N SER A 322 9.36 15.15 -3.40
CA SER A 322 8.36 16.21 -3.53
C SER A 322 7.04 15.67 -4.05
N GLU A 323 5.99 16.46 -3.94
CA GLU A 323 4.80 16.31 -4.76
C GLU A 323 5.15 16.43 -6.25
N ALA A 324 4.40 15.75 -7.09
CA ALA A 324 4.60 15.81 -8.54
C ALA A 324 4.16 17.17 -9.10
N PHE A 325 5.03 17.80 -9.87
CA PHE A 325 4.68 18.93 -10.72
C PHE A 325 4.20 18.40 -12.06
N GLU A 326 3.00 18.79 -12.48
CA GLU A 326 2.42 18.38 -13.76
C GLU A 326 2.63 19.44 -14.81
N LEU A 327 3.26 19.05 -15.93
CA LEU A 327 3.55 19.92 -17.06
C LEU A 327 3.06 19.29 -18.37
N SER A 328 2.09 19.91 -19.01
CA SER A 328 1.61 19.46 -20.32
C SER A 328 2.54 19.97 -21.42
N ILE A 329 3.08 19.06 -22.20
CA ILE A 329 3.91 19.37 -23.36
C ILE A 329 3.01 19.41 -24.59
N PRO A 330 2.85 20.58 -25.26
CA PRO A 330 2.03 20.67 -26.46
C PRO A 330 2.54 19.78 -27.58
N LYS A 331 1.66 19.36 -28.47
CA LYS A 331 2.06 18.70 -29.72
C LYS A 331 2.69 19.71 -30.64
N ARG A 332 3.61 19.25 -31.48
CA ARG A 332 4.06 20.06 -32.63
C ARG A 332 2.90 20.28 -33.57
N SER A 333 2.82 21.47 -34.17
CA SER A 333 1.90 21.72 -35.28
C SER A 333 2.33 20.94 -36.53
N SER A 334 1.39 20.69 -37.41
CA SER A 334 1.67 19.99 -38.67
C SER A 334 2.70 20.76 -39.52
N ALA A 335 3.45 20.01 -40.32
CA ALA A 335 4.38 20.59 -41.30
C ALA A 335 3.67 21.60 -42.25
N PRO A 336 4.33 22.69 -42.63
CA PRO A 336 3.77 23.62 -43.57
C PRO A 336 3.60 22.98 -44.95
N ASN A 337 2.64 23.49 -45.73
CA ASN A 337 2.42 23.01 -47.09
C ASN A 337 3.21 23.91 -48.06
N VAL A 338 4.41 23.48 -48.44
CA VAL A 338 5.31 24.21 -49.36
C VAL A 338 5.66 23.34 -50.55
N ALA A 339 6.00 23.96 -51.67
CA ALA A 339 6.36 23.29 -52.90
C ALA A 339 7.72 23.77 -53.44
N ALA A 340 8.53 22.84 -53.95
CA ALA A 340 9.75 23.15 -54.70
C ALA A 340 9.45 23.49 -56.14
N VAL A 341 10.14 24.46 -56.67
CA VAL A 341 10.25 24.77 -58.10
C VAL A 341 11.66 24.40 -58.54
N GLU A 342 11.77 23.54 -59.55
CA GLU A 342 13.02 23.05 -60.08
C GLU A 342 13.90 24.15 -60.60
N GLU A 343 15.22 23.94 -60.64
CA GLU A 343 16.17 24.80 -61.30
C GLU A 343 15.80 24.94 -62.77
N GLN A 344 15.71 26.17 -63.29
CA GLN A 344 15.31 26.44 -64.64
C GLN A 344 16.53 26.50 -65.57
N THR A 345 17.66 26.93 -65.05
CA THR A 345 18.91 27.10 -65.81
C THR A 345 19.95 26.14 -65.23
N TYR A 346 20.53 25.30 -66.08
CA TYR A 346 21.57 24.37 -65.64
C TYR A 346 22.70 25.07 -64.87
N GLN A 347 22.95 24.68 -63.64
CA GLN A 347 23.89 25.30 -62.70
C GLN A 347 23.58 26.78 -62.39
N GLY A 348 22.36 27.23 -62.60
CA GLY A 348 21.94 28.59 -62.36
C GLY A 348 21.67 28.94 -60.93
N ASN A 349 21.43 27.92 -60.06
CA ASN A 349 21.00 28.06 -58.68
C ASN A 349 19.74 28.95 -58.57
N ASP A 350 18.84 28.82 -59.53
CA ASP A 350 17.60 29.61 -59.63
C ASP A 350 16.34 28.84 -59.18
N GLY A 351 16.56 27.71 -58.48
CA GLY A 351 15.50 26.97 -57.83
C GLY A 351 14.78 27.77 -56.75
N LYS A 352 13.53 27.40 -56.45
CA LYS A 352 12.70 28.13 -55.48
C LYS A 352 11.92 27.18 -54.59
N ILE A 353 11.52 27.68 -53.41
CA ILE A 353 10.49 27.09 -52.58
C ILE A 353 9.38 28.11 -52.42
N THR A 354 8.15 27.73 -52.72
CA THR A 354 6.95 28.56 -52.66
C THR A 354 5.99 28.09 -51.57
N GLY A 355 5.06 28.96 -51.17
CA GLY A 355 4.10 28.66 -50.10
C GLY A 355 4.65 28.90 -48.71
N VAL A 356 5.78 29.55 -48.58
CA VAL A 356 6.36 29.99 -47.31
C VAL A 356 5.83 31.35 -46.89
N ASP A 357 6.01 31.72 -45.65
CA ASP A 357 5.76 33.06 -45.09
C ASP A 357 6.82 33.44 -44.06
N THR A 358 6.71 34.61 -43.48
CA THR A 358 7.67 35.14 -42.52
C THR A 358 7.66 34.45 -41.16
N THR A 359 6.71 33.54 -40.88
CA THR A 359 6.68 32.71 -39.69
C THR A 359 7.48 31.41 -39.85
N MET A 360 7.94 31.15 -41.07
CA MET A 360 8.64 29.91 -41.41
C MET A 360 10.15 30.12 -41.52
N GLU A 361 10.86 29.02 -41.33
CA GLU A 361 12.31 28.95 -41.49
C GLU A 361 12.68 27.69 -42.28
N TYR A 362 13.80 27.77 -42.99
CA TYR A 362 14.28 26.68 -43.82
C TYR A 362 15.75 26.42 -43.60
N LYS A 363 16.22 25.22 -43.99
CA LYS A 363 17.64 24.88 -44.11
C LYS A 363 17.87 23.89 -45.24
N SER A 364 19.08 23.99 -45.83
CA SER A 364 19.58 22.96 -46.75
C SER A 364 20.09 21.74 -45.95
N LEU A 365 19.81 20.56 -46.47
CA LEU A 365 20.38 19.32 -45.91
C LEU A 365 21.79 19.01 -46.46
N SER A 366 22.25 19.80 -47.47
CA SER A 366 23.58 19.66 -48.07
C SER A 366 24.65 20.53 -47.40
N GLU A 367 24.25 21.44 -46.52
CA GLU A 367 25.17 22.34 -45.82
C GLU A 367 25.70 21.68 -44.55
N PRO A 368 27.01 21.76 -44.26
CA PRO A 368 27.58 21.17 -43.05
C PRO A 368 27.18 21.90 -41.77
N THR A 369 26.72 23.16 -41.85
CA THR A 369 26.21 23.95 -40.73
C THR A 369 24.69 24.01 -40.80
N PHE A 370 24.01 23.21 -39.97
CA PHE A 370 22.57 23.07 -39.93
C PHE A 370 21.86 24.29 -39.27
N THR A 371 22.10 25.48 -39.75
CA THR A 371 21.41 26.67 -39.24
C THR A 371 20.10 26.92 -39.98
N TRP A 372 19.04 27.18 -39.22
CA TRP A 372 17.77 27.59 -39.76
C TRP A 372 17.84 29.05 -40.23
N THR A 373 17.29 29.33 -41.39
CA THR A 373 17.21 30.67 -41.98
C THR A 373 15.76 31.09 -42.04
N GLN A 374 15.43 32.23 -41.47
CA GLN A 374 14.07 32.78 -41.49
C GLN A 374 13.66 33.14 -42.92
N CYS A 375 12.44 32.76 -43.30
CA CYS A 375 11.89 33.17 -44.61
C CYS A 375 11.56 34.66 -44.63
N ALA A 376 11.94 35.35 -45.69
CA ALA A 376 11.74 36.81 -45.83
C ALA A 376 10.43 37.21 -46.52
N GLY A 377 9.70 36.27 -47.12
CA GLY A 377 8.50 36.53 -47.89
C GLY A 377 7.74 35.27 -48.23
N THR A 378 7.01 35.25 -49.34
CA THR A 378 6.15 34.16 -49.79
C THR A 378 6.86 33.10 -50.63
N GLU A 379 8.11 33.36 -51.00
CA GLU A 379 8.98 32.43 -51.72
C GLU A 379 10.43 32.57 -51.25
N ILE A 380 11.18 31.48 -51.35
CA ILE A 380 12.64 31.44 -51.19
C ILE A 380 13.23 31.23 -52.57
N THR A 381 14.12 32.11 -53.00
CA THR A 381 14.70 32.12 -54.35
C THR A 381 16.21 31.89 -54.31
N ASN A 382 16.80 31.67 -55.49
CA ASN A 382 18.24 31.46 -55.65
C ASN A 382 18.77 30.23 -54.87
N LEU A 383 17.99 29.17 -54.89
CA LEU A 383 18.38 27.90 -54.22
C LEU A 383 19.04 26.99 -55.24
N ALA A 384 20.18 26.39 -54.83
CA ALA A 384 20.82 25.32 -55.56
C ALA A 384 19.99 24.02 -55.56
N PRO A 385 20.16 23.16 -56.57
CA PRO A 385 19.59 21.82 -56.52
C PRO A 385 20.03 21.08 -55.23
N GLY A 386 19.06 20.39 -54.57
CA GLY A 386 19.30 19.70 -53.32
C GLY A 386 18.05 19.51 -52.50
N SER A 387 18.20 18.87 -51.34
CA SER A 387 17.12 18.65 -50.39
C SER A 387 17.10 19.76 -49.34
N TYR A 388 15.91 20.28 -49.09
CA TYR A 388 15.64 21.33 -48.11
C TYR A 388 14.54 20.85 -47.14
N VAL A 389 14.56 21.38 -45.95
CA VAL A 389 13.45 21.25 -45.00
C VAL A 389 12.94 22.60 -44.59
N VAL A 390 11.62 22.71 -44.48
CA VAL A 390 10.92 23.94 -44.07
C VAL A 390 10.03 23.62 -42.90
N ARG A 391 9.95 24.51 -41.91
CA ARG A 391 9.04 24.42 -40.77
C ARG A 391 8.53 25.83 -40.40
N VAL A 392 7.42 25.85 -39.62
CA VAL A 392 7.05 27.09 -38.91
C VAL A 392 8.02 27.22 -37.74
N ALA A 393 8.60 28.37 -37.54
CA ALA A 393 9.55 28.66 -36.48
C ALA A 393 8.89 28.56 -35.09
N ALA A 394 9.67 28.21 -34.07
CA ALA A 394 9.19 28.28 -32.69
C ALA A 394 8.92 29.73 -32.28
N VAL A 395 7.91 29.90 -31.42
CA VAL A 395 7.60 31.20 -30.80
C VAL A 395 7.90 31.06 -29.29
N ALA A 396 8.73 31.99 -28.80
CA ALA A 396 9.11 31.98 -27.38
C ALA A 396 7.86 32.04 -26.49
N ASP A 397 7.85 31.22 -25.47
CA ASP A 397 6.78 31.08 -24.46
C ASP A 397 5.39 30.71 -25.02
N GLU A 398 5.29 30.32 -26.30
CA GLU A 398 4.01 30.06 -26.96
C GLU A 398 3.96 28.68 -27.64
N SER A 399 4.90 28.38 -28.54
CA SER A 399 4.83 27.18 -29.37
C SER A 399 6.17 26.65 -29.83
N PHE A 400 6.25 25.33 -29.95
CA PHE A 400 7.38 24.66 -30.60
C PHE A 400 7.39 24.89 -32.09
N ALA A 401 8.55 24.73 -32.72
CA ALA A 401 8.61 24.62 -34.16
C ALA A 401 7.71 23.47 -34.65
N SER A 402 7.11 23.65 -35.83
CA SER A 402 6.27 22.62 -36.43
C SER A 402 7.06 21.38 -36.85
N GLU A 403 6.36 20.33 -37.21
CA GLU A 403 6.94 19.26 -38.03
C GLU A 403 7.55 19.85 -39.30
N VAL A 404 8.57 19.16 -39.84
CA VAL A 404 9.28 19.63 -41.05
C VAL A 404 8.63 19.09 -42.31
N MET A 405 8.53 19.96 -43.33
CA MET A 405 8.25 19.55 -44.70
C MET A 405 9.55 19.41 -45.45
N SER A 406 9.81 18.25 -46.01
CA SER A 406 10.97 18.02 -46.88
C SER A 406 10.59 18.27 -48.33
N VAL A 407 11.42 19.06 -49.03
CA VAL A 407 11.27 19.35 -50.46
C VAL A 407 12.61 19.16 -51.17
N THR A 408 12.58 18.75 -52.42
CA THR A 408 13.77 18.58 -53.24
C THR A 408 13.67 19.45 -54.48
N ILE A 409 14.71 20.25 -54.69
CA ILE A 409 14.90 21.02 -55.92
C ILE A 409 15.77 20.19 -56.86
N ASN A 410 15.21 19.78 -57.98
CA ASN A 410 15.94 19.04 -59.00
C ASN A 410 16.79 19.98 -59.85
N ALA A 411 17.96 19.52 -60.30
CA ALA A 411 18.80 20.26 -61.21
C ALA A 411 18.15 20.34 -62.61
N ALA A 412 18.29 21.50 -63.27
CA ALA A 412 17.95 21.62 -64.67
C ALA A 412 18.80 20.65 -65.51
N ALA A 413 18.21 20.10 -66.52
CA ALA A 413 18.94 19.24 -67.43
C ALA A 413 20.00 20.07 -68.17
N LYS A 414 21.22 19.58 -68.27
CA LYS A 414 22.22 20.15 -69.15
C LYS A 414 21.73 20.03 -70.57
N ASP A 415 21.56 21.17 -71.30
CA ASP A 415 21.40 21.17 -72.76
C ASP A 415 22.64 20.51 -73.34
N GLU A 416 22.64 19.26 -73.57
CA GLU A 416 23.67 18.59 -74.35
C GLU A 416 23.38 18.95 -75.82
N PRO A 417 24.33 19.53 -76.54
CA PRO A 417 24.18 19.69 -78.02
C PRO A 417 24.00 18.26 -78.51
N THR A 418 22.87 17.99 -79.13
CA THR A 418 22.63 16.71 -79.75
C THR A 418 23.74 16.48 -80.78
N GLU A 419 24.58 15.39 -80.58
CA GLU A 419 25.67 15.12 -81.49
C GLU A 419 25.15 14.99 -82.92
N PRO A 420 25.86 15.53 -83.94
CA PRO A 420 25.45 15.39 -85.36
C PRO A 420 25.42 13.87 -85.67
N THR A 421 24.37 13.46 -86.34
CA THR A 421 24.23 12.06 -86.81
C THR A 421 23.98 12.01 -88.32
N VAL A 422 24.39 10.89 -88.92
CA VAL A 422 24.11 10.61 -90.31
C VAL A 422 23.57 9.18 -90.46
N ASN A 423 22.51 9.04 -91.22
CA ASN A 423 22.01 7.70 -91.63
C ASN A 423 22.26 7.53 -93.15
N ILE A 424 23.12 6.53 -93.47
CA ILE A 424 23.50 6.28 -94.89
C ILE A 424 22.83 4.98 -95.35
N THR A 425 22.12 5.08 -96.48
CA THR A 425 21.48 3.90 -97.09
C THR A 425 21.83 3.84 -98.59
N TYR A 426 21.95 2.67 -99.18
CA TYR A 426 22.11 2.43 -100.59
C TYR A 426 20.78 2.00 -101.21
N ASP A 427 20.30 2.79 -102.19
CA ASP A 427 19.06 2.46 -102.95
C ASP A 427 19.42 1.61 -104.17
N ASP A 428 19.22 0.30 -104.03
CA ASP A 428 19.53 -0.69 -105.05
C ASP A 428 18.77 -0.51 -106.35
N LYS A 429 17.54 0.04 -106.28
CA LYS A 429 16.69 0.19 -107.46
C LYS A 429 17.11 1.31 -108.36
N ASN A 430 17.56 2.40 -107.76
CA ASN A 430 17.92 3.64 -108.48
C ASN A 430 19.45 3.86 -108.57
N GLY A 431 20.24 3.03 -107.88
CA GLY A 431 21.70 3.16 -107.88
C GLY A 431 22.19 4.41 -107.13
N ASN A 432 21.52 4.76 -106.06
CA ASN A 432 21.84 6.00 -105.31
C ASN A 432 22.36 5.63 -103.85
N VAL A 433 23.27 6.47 -103.37
CA VAL A 433 23.57 6.52 -101.94
C VAL A 433 22.83 7.73 -101.35
N ASN A 434 22.01 7.44 -100.35
CA ASN A 434 21.24 8.46 -99.67
C ASN A 434 21.89 8.66 -98.28
N ALA A 435 22.19 9.92 -97.94
CA ALA A 435 22.67 10.33 -96.59
C ALA A 435 21.66 11.32 -96.04
N ILE A 436 21.10 10.97 -94.85
CA ILE A 436 20.17 11.81 -94.08
C ILE A 436 20.92 12.28 -92.85
N PHE A 437 21.02 13.54 -92.69
CA PHE A 437 21.75 14.20 -91.62
C PHE A 437 20.77 14.77 -90.60
N THR A 438 21.19 14.71 -89.36
CA THR A 438 20.44 15.31 -88.22
C THR A 438 21.44 16.11 -87.35
N ASN A 439 21.04 17.28 -86.96
CA ASN A 439 21.82 18.18 -86.09
C ASN A 439 23.18 18.59 -86.70
N ILE A 440 23.28 18.77 -87.99
CA ILE A 440 24.48 19.30 -88.67
C ILE A 440 24.40 20.74 -88.85
N THR A 441 25.35 21.45 -88.34
CA THR A 441 25.53 22.92 -88.49
C THR A 441 26.76 23.21 -89.31
N GLU A 442 27.54 22.24 -89.68
CA GLU A 442 28.81 22.39 -90.36
C GLU A 442 28.63 22.17 -91.86
N GLU A 443 29.20 23.03 -92.67
CA GLU A 443 29.31 22.86 -94.12
C GLU A 443 30.38 21.85 -94.51
N GLY A 444 30.12 21.07 -95.52
CA GLY A 444 31.03 20.01 -95.96
C GLY A 444 30.54 19.24 -97.14
N MET A 445 31.24 18.20 -97.49
CA MET A 445 30.99 17.32 -98.66
C MET A 445 30.81 15.87 -98.24
N VAL A 446 29.84 15.18 -98.82
CA VAL A 446 29.70 13.74 -98.80
C VAL A 446 30.40 13.15 -100.02
N TYR A 447 31.34 12.22 -99.75
CA TYR A 447 32.01 11.53 -100.82
C TYR A 447 31.61 10.05 -100.75
N VAL A 448 31.18 9.52 -101.94
CA VAL A 448 30.93 8.11 -102.16
C VAL A 448 32.00 7.54 -103.09
N ALA A 449 32.73 6.54 -102.64
CA ALA A 449 33.87 5.99 -103.39
C ALA A 449 33.79 4.46 -103.45
N GLU A 450 34.05 3.87 -104.60
CA GLU A 450 34.17 2.46 -104.80
C GLU A 450 35.64 2.06 -104.97
N TYR A 451 36.03 0.98 -104.34
CA TYR A 451 37.39 0.43 -104.40
C TYR A 451 37.40 -0.99 -104.96
N ASN A 452 38.45 -1.40 -105.67
CA ASN A 452 38.63 -2.78 -106.09
C ASN A 452 39.15 -3.66 -104.93
N GLU A 453 39.34 -4.95 -105.20
CA GLU A 453 39.84 -5.91 -104.20
C GLU A 453 41.24 -5.56 -103.67
N ASN A 454 42.03 -4.82 -104.41
CA ASN A 454 43.38 -4.39 -104.05
C ASN A 454 43.41 -3.03 -103.38
N GLY A 455 42.23 -2.40 -103.08
CA GLY A 455 42.14 -1.13 -102.40
C GLY A 455 42.35 0.06 -103.33
N THR A 456 42.37 -0.09 -104.68
CA THR A 456 42.50 0.96 -105.66
C THR A 456 41.14 1.61 -105.86
N LEU A 457 41.05 2.96 -105.88
CA LEU A 457 39.84 3.71 -106.14
C LEU A 457 39.40 3.47 -107.59
N LEU A 458 38.16 3.04 -107.76
CA LEU A 458 37.54 2.77 -109.05
C LEU A 458 36.67 3.97 -109.49
N SER A 459 35.92 4.50 -108.58
CA SER A 459 34.99 5.61 -108.86
C SER A 459 34.77 6.45 -107.57
N ILE A 460 34.55 7.75 -107.72
CA ILE A 460 34.18 8.65 -106.63
C ILE A 460 33.19 9.69 -107.13
N LYS A 461 32.17 9.98 -106.28
CA LYS A 461 31.26 11.09 -106.47
C LYS A 461 31.07 11.79 -105.14
N SER A 462 30.73 13.07 -105.22
CA SER A 462 30.47 13.89 -104.04
C SER A 462 29.32 14.84 -104.28
N ASP A 463 28.78 15.29 -103.19
CA ASP A 463 27.79 16.37 -103.14
C ASP A 463 27.94 17.15 -101.82
N GLU A 464 27.39 18.36 -101.72
CA GLU A 464 27.40 19.17 -100.53
C GLU A 464 26.47 18.63 -99.43
N ILE A 465 26.89 18.78 -98.17
CA ILE A 465 26.06 18.43 -97.06
C ILE A 465 24.81 19.29 -96.97
N SER A 466 23.67 18.65 -96.92
CA SER A 466 22.37 19.25 -96.64
C SER A 466 21.57 18.27 -95.78
N ASP A 467 20.38 18.62 -95.31
CA ASP A 467 19.56 17.70 -94.48
C ASP A 467 19.38 16.29 -95.12
N SER A 468 19.38 16.25 -96.45
CA SER A 468 19.34 14.93 -97.16
C SER A 468 20.12 15.08 -98.47
N VAL A 469 21.12 14.23 -98.64
CA VAL A 469 21.93 14.19 -99.85
C VAL A 469 21.70 12.89 -100.57
N ILE A 470 21.40 12.95 -101.89
CA ILE A 470 21.20 11.78 -102.73
C ILE A 470 22.26 11.78 -103.81
N ILE A 471 23.22 10.91 -103.76
CA ILE A 471 24.31 10.80 -104.69
C ILE A 471 24.02 9.60 -105.65
N PRO A 472 23.78 9.87 -106.94
CA PRO A 472 23.64 8.81 -107.93
C PRO A 472 24.98 8.09 -108.07
N PHE A 473 25.05 6.84 -107.61
CA PHE A 473 26.32 6.10 -107.59
C PHE A 473 26.09 4.63 -107.94
N THR A 474 26.35 4.29 -109.20
CA THR A 474 26.29 2.88 -109.66
C THR A 474 27.65 2.22 -109.39
N CYS A 475 27.62 1.18 -108.57
CA CYS A 475 28.84 0.44 -108.19
C CYS A 475 28.81 -0.97 -108.75
N VAL A 476 29.99 -1.57 -108.94
CA VAL A 476 30.18 -2.94 -109.37
C VAL A 476 30.07 -3.84 -108.16
N ASN A 477 30.62 -3.42 -107.06
CA ASN A 477 30.59 -4.21 -105.84
C ASN A 477 30.23 -3.34 -104.60
N LYS A 478 29.00 -3.44 -104.04
CA LYS A 478 28.53 -2.67 -102.89
C LYS A 478 29.38 -2.83 -101.65
N SER A 479 29.94 -4.00 -101.46
CA SER A 479 30.80 -4.24 -100.30
C SER A 479 32.10 -3.45 -100.29
N LYS A 480 32.42 -2.82 -101.40
CA LYS A 480 33.59 -2.01 -101.64
C LYS A 480 33.31 -0.52 -101.71
N VAL A 481 32.05 -0.13 -101.46
CA VAL A 481 31.63 1.27 -101.44
C VAL A 481 31.88 1.79 -100.00
N LYS A 482 32.52 2.95 -99.94
CA LYS A 482 32.75 3.71 -98.70
C LYS A 482 32.17 5.11 -98.85
N VAL A 483 31.61 5.63 -97.77
CA VAL A 483 31.13 6.97 -97.66
C VAL A 483 31.98 7.73 -96.66
N PHE A 484 32.50 8.88 -97.12
CA PHE A 484 33.28 9.82 -96.30
C PHE A 484 32.49 11.12 -96.22
N ILE A 485 32.44 11.68 -95.01
CA ILE A 485 31.76 12.95 -94.77
C ILE A 485 32.78 13.92 -94.18
N TRP A 486 33.14 14.91 -94.88
CA TRP A 486 34.22 15.83 -94.50
C TRP A 486 33.70 17.27 -94.53
N LYS A 487 34.24 18.07 -93.59
CA LYS A 487 34.06 19.49 -93.55
C LYS A 487 34.81 20.16 -94.71
N ASN A 488 34.46 21.39 -95.02
CA ASN A 488 35.15 22.14 -96.10
C ASN A 488 36.64 22.35 -95.87
N ASP A 489 37.14 22.21 -94.61
CA ASP A 489 38.55 22.26 -94.27
C ASP A 489 39.25 20.89 -94.42
N MET A 490 38.63 19.90 -95.03
CA MET A 490 39.12 18.54 -95.26
C MET A 490 39.29 17.72 -93.97
N LYS A 491 38.66 18.08 -92.88
CA LYS A 491 38.60 17.25 -91.69
C LYS A 491 37.31 16.35 -91.70
N PRO A 492 37.43 15.12 -91.23
CA PRO A 492 36.24 14.30 -91.16
C PRO A 492 35.22 14.91 -90.19
N LEU A 493 33.96 15.01 -90.65
CA LEU A 493 32.84 15.41 -89.79
C LEU A 493 32.46 14.28 -88.80
N PHE A 494 32.64 13.07 -89.24
CA PHE A 494 32.49 11.88 -88.39
C PHE A 494 33.76 11.06 -88.35
N ASN A 495 34.16 10.57 -87.17
CA ASN A 495 35.34 9.74 -86.97
C ASN A 495 35.18 8.27 -87.51
N LYS A 496 34.09 8.09 -88.31
CA LYS A 496 33.74 6.80 -88.84
C LYS A 496 33.53 6.86 -90.33
N VAL A 497 34.01 5.88 -91.07
CA VAL A 497 33.75 5.73 -92.50
C VAL A 497 32.54 4.74 -92.60
N PHE A 498 31.57 5.10 -93.40
CA PHE A 498 30.35 4.39 -93.59
C PHE A 498 30.36 3.58 -94.85
#